data_63cc834fb0c74ab782cce837381d668f
#
_entry.id   63cc834fb0c74ab782cce837381d668f
#
_cell.length_a   1.000
_cell.length_b   1.000
_cell.length_c   1.000
_cell.angle_alpha   90.00
_cell.angle_beta   90.00
_cell.angle_gamma   90.00
#
_symmetry.space_group_name_H-M   'P 1'
#
loop_
_entity.id
_entity.type
_entity.pdbx_description
1 polymer ?
#
loop_
_entity_poly.entity_id
_entity_poly.type
_entity_poly.pdbx_seq_one_letter_code
_entity_poly.pdbx_strand_id
1 'polypeptide(L)'
;MTVEPTPSTGYSNRPYAYALVGVALLIGLAWMNQDRIPPVTIGTVAPDFEVNDLDGGLVRLSDHSGDVVLVNIWATWCLPCLQEMPSMERLYQKIGGDGFEILAVSIDAEAGLFGLDGNVGGDIREFAESLGLTFPILHDPSGEIMRLYRATAVPETFLIGRDGIIYKKVAGGTEWDASQHKELIQRLLAAPQ
;
A
#
# COMPACT_ATOMS: atom_id res chain seq x y z
N MET A 1 -7.46 11.17 -80.88
CA MET A 1 -7.73 10.53 -79.54
C MET A 1 -7.16 11.45 -78.49
N THR A 2 -8.04 12.24 -77.86
CA THR A 2 -7.68 13.17 -76.75
C THR A 2 -7.91 12.44 -75.46
N VAL A 3 -6.84 12.24 -74.70
CA VAL A 3 -6.84 11.63 -73.36
C VAL A 3 -7.24 12.73 -72.38
N GLU A 4 -8.41 12.62 -71.76
CA GLU A 4 -8.81 13.49 -70.66
C GLU A 4 -8.01 13.20 -69.38
N PRO A 5 -7.56 14.21 -68.64
CA PRO A 5 -6.85 14.00 -67.38
C PRO A 5 -7.87 13.61 -66.29
N THR A 6 -7.58 12.51 -65.59
CA THR A 6 -8.36 12.08 -64.42
C THR A 6 -8.21 13.07 -63.26
N PRO A 7 -9.29 13.42 -62.57
CA PRO A 7 -9.21 14.33 -61.43
C PRO A 7 -8.46 13.67 -60.27
N SER A 8 -7.39 14.30 -59.80
CA SER A 8 -6.69 13.92 -58.57
C SER A 8 -7.57 14.25 -57.38
N THR A 9 -8.14 13.24 -56.72
CA THR A 9 -8.80 13.38 -55.44
C THR A 9 -7.78 13.69 -54.34
N GLY A 10 -7.57 14.99 -54.12
CA GLY A 10 -6.73 15.45 -53.00
C GLY A 10 -7.37 15.05 -51.69
N TYR A 11 -6.89 13.97 -51.08
CA TYR A 11 -7.27 13.57 -49.73
C TYR A 11 -6.79 14.64 -48.75
N SER A 12 -7.72 15.37 -48.14
CA SER A 12 -7.41 16.38 -47.13
C SER A 12 -7.01 15.68 -45.83
N ASN A 13 -5.72 15.74 -45.45
CA ASN A 13 -5.20 15.19 -44.17
C ASN A 13 -5.60 16.02 -42.93
N ARG A 14 -6.44 17.07 -43.11
CA ARG A 14 -6.90 17.95 -42.01
C ARG A 14 -7.56 17.23 -40.86
N PRO A 15 -8.48 16.23 -41.05
CA PRO A 15 -9.11 15.55 -39.94
C PRO A 15 -8.12 14.75 -39.09
N TYR A 16 -7.12 14.14 -39.71
CA TYR A 16 -6.06 13.42 -38.99
C TYR A 16 -5.13 14.35 -38.22
N ALA A 17 -4.85 15.54 -38.74
CA ALA A 17 -4.06 16.55 -38.04
C ALA A 17 -4.75 17.01 -36.73
N TYR A 18 -6.06 17.26 -36.77
CA TYR A 18 -6.84 17.62 -35.57
C TYR A 18 -6.89 16.46 -34.56
N ALA A 19 -7.05 15.22 -35.02
CA ALA A 19 -7.02 14.05 -34.14
C ALA A 19 -5.64 13.89 -33.44
N LEU A 20 -4.55 14.06 -34.18
CA LEU A 20 -3.20 14.00 -33.61
C LEU A 20 -2.94 15.11 -32.58
N VAL A 21 -3.39 16.34 -32.87
CA VAL A 21 -3.30 17.45 -31.91
C VAL A 21 -4.12 17.15 -30.65
N GLY A 22 -5.34 16.62 -30.80
CA GLY A 22 -6.18 16.21 -29.66
C GLY A 22 -5.53 15.15 -28.78
N VAL A 23 -4.96 14.12 -29.40
CA VAL A 23 -4.22 13.06 -28.68
C VAL A 23 -2.98 13.63 -27.99
N ALA A 24 -2.21 14.50 -28.65
CA ALA A 24 -1.03 15.14 -28.05
C ALA A 24 -1.40 16.02 -26.85
N LEU A 25 -2.52 16.74 -26.92
CA LEU A 25 -3.03 17.54 -25.80
C LEU A 25 -3.48 16.64 -24.63
N LEU A 26 -4.15 15.53 -24.89
CA LEU A 26 -4.55 14.57 -23.85
C LEU A 26 -3.33 13.93 -23.18
N ILE A 27 -2.32 13.54 -23.96
CA ILE A 27 -1.05 13.03 -23.44
C ILE A 27 -0.35 14.10 -22.59
N GLY A 28 -0.30 15.34 -23.09
CA GLY A 28 0.29 16.48 -22.35
C GLY A 28 -0.41 16.75 -21.05
N LEU A 29 -1.75 16.73 -21.04
CA LEU A 29 -2.55 16.87 -19.80
C LEU A 29 -2.35 15.70 -18.84
N ALA A 30 -2.26 14.47 -19.34
CA ALA A 30 -1.96 13.30 -18.53
C ALA A 30 -0.56 13.41 -17.91
N TRP A 31 0.43 13.84 -18.68
CA TRP A 31 1.80 14.09 -18.19
C TRP A 31 1.85 15.18 -17.13
N MET A 32 1.16 16.30 -17.36
CA MET A 32 1.08 17.39 -16.38
C MET A 32 0.36 16.99 -15.07
N ASN A 33 -0.46 15.95 -15.11
CA ASN A 33 -1.19 15.42 -13.95
C ASN A 33 -0.48 14.24 -13.27
N GLN A 34 0.58 13.70 -13.88
CA GLN A 34 1.29 12.51 -13.40
C GLN A 34 2.03 12.77 -12.07
N ASP A 35 2.49 14.01 -11.83
CA ASP A 35 3.25 14.38 -10.63
C ASP A 35 2.38 14.69 -9.41
N ARG A 36 1.05 14.56 -9.51
CA ARG A 36 0.13 14.90 -8.42
C ARG A 36 0.00 13.82 -7.35
N ILE A 37 0.50 12.62 -7.61
CA ILE A 37 0.48 11.54 -6.61
C ILE A 37 1.89 11.46 -6.02
N PRO A 38 2.10 11.95 -4.79
CA PRO A 38 3.42 11.94 -4.17
C PRO A 38 3.94 10.49 -4.05
N PRO A 39 5.26 10.28 -4.17
CA PRO A 39 5.84 8.97 -3.95
C PRO A 39 5.62 8.54 -2.49
N VAL A 40 5.32 7.26 -2.25
CA VAL A 40 5.25 6.69 -0.90
C VAL A 40 6.64 6.19 -0.53
N THR A 41 7.41 7.09 0.08
CA THR A 41 8.82 6.85 0.44
C THR A 41 9.13 7.45 1.81
N ILE A 42 10.31 7.11 2.34
CA ILE A 42 10.81 7.73 3.59
C ILE A 42 10.83 9.25 3.43
N GLY A 43 10.31 9.97 4.43
CA GLY A 43 10.22 11.43 4.47
C GLY A 43 8.95 12.01 3.85
N THR A 44 8.04 11.19 3.32
CA THR A 44 6.72 11.65 2.83
C THR A 44 5.62 11.34 3.83
N VAL A 45 4.53 12.09 3.77
CA VAL A 45 3.32 11.79 4.55
C VAL A 45 2.74 10.46 4.09
N ALA A 46 2.40 9.60 5.06
CA ALA A 46 1.75 8.33 4.80
C ALA A 46 0.34 8.57 4.24
N PRO A 47 -0.05 7.88 3.15
CA PRO A 47 -1.42 7.93 2.66
C PRO A 47 -2.39 7.42 3.72
N ASP A 48 -3.49 8.15 3.96
CA ASP A 48 -4.57 7.64 4.79
C ASP A 48 -5.30 6.51 4.06
N PHE A 49 -5.74 5.50 4.81
CA PHE A 49 -6.51 4.37 4.30
C PHE A 49 -7.68 4.06 5.22
N GLU A 50 -8.64 3.35 4.68
CA GLU A 50 -9.82 2.88 5.39
C GLU A 50 -10.02 1.39 5.08
N VAL A 51 -9.90 0.53 6.08
CA VAL A 51 -9.95 -0.93 5.94
C VAL A 51 -10.71 -1.53 7.12
N ASN A 52 -11.43 -2.62 6.92
CA ASN A 52 -12.15 -3.30 7.99
C ASN A 52 -11.22 -4.16 8.85
N ASP A 53 -11.49 -4.21 10.15
CA ASP A 53 -10.97 -5.26 11.01
C ASP A 53 -11.69 -6.60 10.75
N LEU A 54 -11.28 -7.66 11.45
CA LEU A 54 -11.87 -8.99 11.28
C LEU A 54 -13.32 -9.10 11.83
N ASP A 55 -13.79 -8.11 12.58
CA ASP A 55 -15.14 -8.05 13.13
C ASP A 55 -16.05 -7.10 12.33
N GLY A 56 -15.52 -6.51 11.25
CA GLY A 56 -16.23 -5.59 10.36
C GLY A 56 -16.20 -4.13 10.84
N GLY A 57 -15.42 -3.83 11.87
CA GLY A 57 -15.16 -2.46 12.33
C GLY A 57 -14.26 -1.72 11.33
N LEU A 58 -14.60 -0.47 11.04
CA LEU A 58 -13.82 0.35 10.13
C LEU A 58 -12.65 1.00 10.86
N VAL A 59 -11.44 0.82 10.35
CA VAL A 59 -10.19 1.36 10.90
C VAL A 59 -9.52 2.25 9.85
N ARG A 60 -9.12 3.45 10.27
CA ARG A 60 -8.36 4.40 9.45
C ARG A 60 -6.98 4.63 10.05
N LEU A 61 -5.99 4.90 9.21
CA LEU A 61 -4.70 5.36 9.72
C LEU A 61 -4.85 6.68 10.50
N SER A 62 -5.72 7.57 10.06
CA SER A 62 -5.99 8.86 10.71
C SER A 62 -6.59 8.74 12.13
N ASP A 63 -7.20 7.61 12.47
CA ASP A 63 -7.69 7.34 13.84
C ASP A 63 -6.53 7.19 14.85
N HIS A 64 -5.31 6.92 14.35
CA HIS A 64 -4.07 6.80 15.12
C HIS A 64 -3.17 8.05 15.00
N SER A 65 -3.77 9.21 14.67
CA SER A 65 -3.01 10.47 14.59
C SER A 65 -2.36 10.82 15.93
N GLY A 66 -1.05 11.04 15.90
CA GLY A 66 -0.26 11.31 17.10
C GLY A 66 0.38 10.06 17.72
N ASP A 67 0.13 8.89 17.17
CA ASP A 67 0.81 7.65 17.52
C ASP A 67 1.95 7.34 16.51
N VAL A 68 2.86 6.49 16.93
CA VAL A 68 3.81 5.82 16.04
C VAL A 68 3.11 4.56 15.52
N VAL A 69 2.96 4.44 14.21
CA VAL A 69 2.21 3.33 13.61
C VAL A 69 3.11 2.48 12.72
N LEU A 70 3.04 1.17 12.89
CA LEU A 70 3.67 0.19 12.01
C LEU A 70 2.58 -0.41 11.11
N VAL A 71 2.50 0.06 9.86
CA VAL A 71 1.61 -0.51 8.84
C VAL A 71 2.34 -1.65 8.15
N ASN A 72 1.85 -2.88 8.31
CA ASN A 72 2.39 -4.08 7.68
C ASN A 72 1.39 -4.63 6.65
N ILE A 73 1.82 -4.75 5.40
CA ILE A 73 1.01 -5.34 4.33
C ILE A 73 1.47 -6.78 4.12
N TRP A 74 0.55 -7.74 4.27
CA TRP A 74 0.89 -9.15 4.35
C TRP A 74 -0.19 -10.08 3.77
N ALA A 75 0.05 -11.39 3.76
CA ALA A 75 -0.93 -12.42 3.42
C ALA A 75 -0.62 -13.76 4.09
N THR A 76 -1.62 -14.62 4.25
CA THR A 76 -1.48 -15.94 4.88
C THR A 76 -0.60 -16.91 4.09
N TRP A 77 -0.58 -16.80 2.76
CA TRP A 77 0.26 -17.60 1.86
C TRP A 77 1.72 -17.09 1.75
N CYS A 78 2.04 -15.98 2.39
CA CYS A 78 3.35 -15.35 2.31
C CYS A 78 4.31 -15.91 3.38
N LEU A 79 5.22 -16.80 3.01
CA LEU A 79 6.15 -17.43 3.95
C LEU A 79 7.03 -16.42 4.72
N PRO A 80 7.61 -15.37 4.12
CA PRO A 80 8.36 -14.37 4.88
C PRO A 80 7.48 -13.60 5.88
N CYS A 81 6.18 -13.42 5.59
CA CYS A 81 5.24 -12.79 6.52
C CYS A 81 5.06 -13.64 7.78
N LEU A 82 4.90 -14.97 7.61
CA LEU A 82 4.82 -15.89 8.74
C LEU A 82 6.06 -15.82 9.65
N GLN A 83 7.22 -15.62 9.06
CA GLN A 83 8.49 -15.59 9.78
C GLN A 83 8.67 -14.30 10.60
N GLU A 84 8.17 -13.16 10.11
CA GLU A 84 8.34 -11.87 10.82
C GLU A 84 7.30 -11.63 11.91
N MET A 85 6.05 -12.15 11.78
CA MET A 85 4.95 -11.87 12.71
C MET A 85 5.22 -12.21 14.16
N PRO A 86 5.89 -13.31 14.53
CA PRO A 86 6.26 -13.55 15.91
C PRO A 86 7.19 -12.47 16.51
N SER A 87 8.03 -11.84 15.70
CA SER A 87 8.88 -10.73 16.15
C SER A 87 8.09 -9.43 16.32
N MET A 88 7.09 -9.22 15.48
CA MET A 88 6.13 -8.11 15.62
C MET A 88 5.31 -8.26 16.90
N GLU A 89 4.81 -9.47 17.19
CA GLU A 89 4.08 -9.74 18.42
C GLU A 89 4.95 -9.51 19.67
N ARG A 90 6.20 -10.01 19.68
CA ARG A 90 7.12 -9.73 20.79
C ARG A 90 7.42 -8.24 20.98
N LEU A 91 7.45 -7.48 19.88
CA LEU A 91 7.58 -6.02 19.92
C LEU A 91 6.33 -5.39 20.51
N TYR A 92 5.14 -5.77 20.01
CA TYR A 92 3.85 -5.24 20.44
C TYR A 92 3.57 -5.49 21.90
N GLN A 93 3.86 -6.69 22.40
CA GLN A 93 3.72 -7.04 23.83
C GLN A 93 4.57 -6.17 24.76
N LYS A 94 5.66 -5.58 24.24
CA LYS A 94 6.56 -4.74 25.05
C LYS A 94 6.22 -3.27 25.05
N ILE A 95 5.73 -2.75 23.94
CA ILE A 95 5.57 -1.30 23.73
C ILE A 95 4.24 -0.93 23.06
N GLY A 96 3.37 -1.89 22.76
CA GLY A 96 2.04 -1.62 22.20
C GLY A 96 1.15 -0.86 23.16
N GLY A 97 0.25 -0.04 22.64
CA GLY A 97 -0.77 0.67 23.40
C GLY A 97 -0.38 2.08 23.85
N ASP A 98 0.83 2.32 24.31
CA ASP A 98 1.26 3.64 24.82
C ASP A 98 1.76 4.56 23.68
N GLY A 99 0.88 4.85 22.70
CA GLY A 99 1.21 5.67 21.53
C GLY A 99 1.98 4.93 20.44
N PHE A 100 2.00 3.59 20.50
CA PHE A 100 2.50 2.71 19.43
C PHE A 100 1.45 1.70 19.01
N GLU A 101 1.19 1.60 17.73
CA GLU A 101 0.24 0.66 17.17
C GLU A 101 0.81 -0.12 15.99
N ILE A 102 0.36 -1.37 15.80
CA ILE A 102 0.63 -2.18 14.61
C ILE A 102 -0.70 -2.40 13.88
N LEU A 103 -0.77 -1.96 12.64
CA LEU A 103 -1.89 -2.20 11.74
C LEU A 103 -1.45 -3.21 10.67
N ALA A 104 -1.77 -4.47 10.88
CA ALA A 104 -1.40 -5.54 9.96
C ALA A 104 -2.53 -5.79 8.95
N VAL A 105 -2.37 -5.25 7.73
CA VAL A 105 -3.38 -5.31 6.66
C VAL A 105 -3.12 -6.52 5.78
N SER A 106 -3.98 -7.54 5.88
CA SER A 106 -3.95 -8.68 4.98
C SER A 106 -4.59 -8.34 3.64
N ILE A 107 -3.93 -8.78 2.56
CA ILE A 107 -4.46 -8.71 1.19
C ILE A 107 -5.00 -10.04 0.69
N ASP A 108 -5.20 -11.00 1.59
CA ASP A 108 -5.83 -12.27 1.20
C ASP A 108 -7.18 -12.02 0.52
N ALA A 109 -7.50 -12.84 -0.47
CA ALA A 109 -8.88 -12.96 -0.90
C ALA A 109 -9.74 -13.54 0.24
N GLU A 110 -11.05 -13.51 0.08
CA GLU A 110 -11.94 -14.26 0.98
C GLU A 110 -11.49 -15.74 1.10
N ALA A 111 -11.60 -16.29 2.31
CA ALA A 111 -11.11 -17.62 2.62
C ALA A 111 -11.60 -18.67 1.61
N GLY A 112 -10.66 -19.38 1.00
CA GLY A 112 -10.92 -20.41 -0.01
C GLY A 112 -11.20 -19.87 -1.43
N LEU A 113 -11.22 -18.56 -1.65
CA LEU A 113 -11.35 -17.94 -2.98
C LEU A 113 -10.00 -17.53 -3.55
N PHE A 114 -9.92 -17.43 -4.88
CA PHE A 114 -8.73 -16.92 -5.55
C PHE A 114 -8.74 -15.39 -5.55
N GLY A 115 -7.63 -14.82 -5.13
CA GLY A 115 -7.39 -13.39 -5.21
C GLY A 115 -6.99 -12.91 -6.62
N LEU A 116 -6.87 -11.60 -6.79
CA LEU A 116 -6.39 -10.99 -8.04
C LEU A 116 -4.93 -11.35 -8.35
N ASP A 117 -4.17 -11.73 -7.33
CA ASP A 117 -2.78 -12.20 -7.40
C ASP A 117 -2.67 -13.70 -7.78
N GLY A 118 -3.81 -14.41 -7.89
CA GLY A 118 -3.89 -15.83 -8.22
C GLY A 118 -3.65 -16.77 -7.03
N ASN A 119 -3.48 -16.24 -5.82
CA ASN A 119 -3.36 -17.03 -4.60
C ASN A 119 -4.74 -17.31 -3.99
N VAL A 120 -4.84 -18.39 -3.23
CA VAL A 120 -6.05 -18.73 -2.47
C VAL A 120 -5.97 -18.03 -1.11
N GLY A 121 -7.02 -17.29 -0.75
CA GLY A 121 -7.14 -16.67 0.56
C GLY A 121 -7.22 -17.72 1.66
N GLY A 122 -6.42 -17.50 2.72
CA GLY A 122 -6.48 -18.30 3.94
C GLY A 122 -7.52 -17.79 4.94
N ASP A 123 -7.73 -18.54 6.01
CA ASP A 123 -8.47 -18.05 7.16
C ASP A 123 -7.56 -17.17 8.01
N ILE A 124 -7.73 -15.86 7.85
CA ILE A 124 -6.88 -14.83 8.52
C ILE A 124 -7.05 -14.92 10.04
N ARG A 125 -8.25 -15.19 10.53
CA ARG A 125 -8.53 -15.28 11.98
C ARG A 125 -7.86 -16.50 12.59
N GLU A 126 -8.06 -17.69 11.99
CA GLU A 126 -7.39 -18.91 12.42
C GLU A 126 -5.87 -18.75 12.39
N PHE A 127 -5.35 -18.10 11.35
CA PHE A 127 -3.93 -17.79 11.23
C PHE A 127 -3.43 -16.93 12.39
N ALA A 128 -4.09 -15.78 12.66
CA ALA A 128 -3.71 -14.86 13.74
C ALA A 128 -3.78 -15.54 15.12
N GLU A 129 -4.81 -16.32 15.37
CA GLU A 129 -4.97 -17.10 16.61
C GLU A 129 -3.87 -18.16 16.76
N SER A 130 -3.50 -18.85 15.69
CA SER A 130 -2.46 -19.89 15.70
C SER A 130 -1.08 -19.36 16.08
N LEU A 131 -0.81 -18.08 15.77
CA LEU A 131 0.42 -17.37 16.13
C LEU A 131 0.29 -16.56 17.43
N GLY A 132 -0.90 -16.49 18.03
CA GLY A 132 -1.17 -15.71 19.25
C GLY A 132 -0.99 -14.21 19.06
N LEU A 133 -1.31 -13.70 17.86
CA LEU A 133 -1.18 -12.28 17.56
C LEU A 133 -2.23 -11.47 18.32
N THR A 134 -1.80 -10.36 18.94
CA THR A 134 -2.67 -9.49 19.74
C THR A 134 -2.79 -8.08 19.21
N PHE A 135 -1.99 -7.71 18.24
CA PHE A 135 -2.14 -6.43 17.51
C PHE A 135 -3.29 -6.48 16.49
N PRO A 136 -3.86 -5.33 16.09
CA PRO A 136 -4.92 -5.23 15.12
C PRO A 136 -4.59 -5.89 13.78
N ILE A 137 -5.46 -6.81 13.36
CA ILE A 137 -5.44 -7.45 12.06
C ILE A 137 -6.59 -6.89 11.22
N LEU A 138 -6.25 -6.36 10.06
CA LEU A 138 -7.17 -5.75 9.12
C LEU A 138 -7.23 -6.58 7.83
N HIS A 139 -8.32 -6.47 7.07
CA HIS A 139 -8.52 -7.25 5.84
C HIS A 139 -8.93 -6.36 4.67
N ASP A 140 -8.09 -6.32 3.65
CA ASP A 140 -8.31 -5.62 2.38
C ASP A 140 -8.27 -6.61 1.20
N PRO A 141 -9.35 -7.37 0.94
CA PRO A 141 -9.40 -8.33 -0.18
C PRO A 141 -9.37 -7.65 -1.56
N SER A 142 -9.55 -6.34 -1.61
CA SER A 142 -9.45 -5.56 -2.85
C SER A 142 -7.99 -5.28 -3.25
N GLY A 143 -7.05 -5.39 -2.31
CA GLY A 143 -5.64 -5.04 -2.50
C GLY A 143 -5.43 -3.54 -2.74
N GLU A 144 -6.37 -2.69 -2.31
CA GLU A 144 -6.25 -1.23 -2.49
C GLU A 144 -5.06 -0.67 -1.71
N ILE A 145 -4.80 -1.21 -0.52
CA ILE A 145 -3.64 -0.83 0.29
C ILE A 145 -2.32 -0.99 -0.47
N MET A 146 -2.18 -2.07 -1.27
CA MET A 146 -1.00 -2.29 -2.12
C MET A 146 -0.81 -1.16 -3.13
N ARG A 147 -1.90 -0.74 -3.79
CA ARG A 147 -1.87 0.35 -4.78
C ARG A 147 -1.60 1.70 -4.12
N LEU A 148 -2.24 1.96 -2.99
CA LEU A 148 -2.14 3.20 -2.24
C LEU A 148 -0.72 3.40 -1.71
N TYR A 149 -0.13 2.37 -1.11
CA TYR A 149 1.24 2.40 -0.57
C TYR A 149 2.30 2.07 -1.60
N ARG A 150 1.91 1.80 -2.87
CA ARG A 150 2.78 1.36 -3.97
C ARG A 150 3.67 0.19 -3.55
N ALA A 151 3.10 -0.71 -2.77
CA ALA A 151 3.75 -1.95 -2.41
C ALA A 151 3.74 -2.90 -3.62
N THR A 152 4.86 -3.57 -3.85
CA THR A 152 5.04 -4.43 -5.03
C THR A 152 5.11 -5.91 -4.69
N ALA A 153 5.24 -6.22 -3.42
CA ALA A 153 5.28 -7.58 -2.90
C ALA A 153 4.87 -7.57 -1.42
N VAL A 154 4.65 -8.73 -0.83
CA VAL A 154 4.45 -8.91 0.61
C VAL A 154 5.57 -9.75 1.22
N PRO A 155 5.98 -9.47 2.47
CA PRO A 155 5.54 -8.35 3.29
C PRO A 155 6.20 -7.04 2.87
N GLU A 156 5.48 -5.96 3.02
CA GLU A 156 6.05 -4.61 2.94
C GLU A 156 5.55 -3.78 4.12
N THR A 157 6.48 -3.20 4.88
CA THR A 157 6.16 -2.56 6.16
C THR A 157 6.63 -1.13 6.21
N PHE A 158 5.78 -0.25 6.73
CA PHE A 158 6.01 1.18 6.84
C PHE A 158 5.93 1.60 8.31
N LEU A 159 7.01 2.19 8.84
CA LEU A 159 7.00 2.81 10.17
C LEU A 159 6.72 4.31 10.01
N ILE A 160 5.61 4.74 10.58
CA ILE A 160 5.07 6.09 10.50
C ILE A 160 5.26 6.76 11.87
N GLY A 161 5.77 7.96 11.87
CA GLY A 161 5.94 8.76 13.09
C GLY A 161 4.65 9.46 13.51
N ARG A 162 4.69 10.07 14.71
CA ARG A 162 3.56 10.82 15.31
C ARG A 162 3.10 12.01 14.46
N ASP A 163 3.95 12.49 13.56
CA ASP A 163 3.70 13.55 12.57
C ASP A 163 3.08 13.03 11.25
N GLY A 164 2.80 11.72 11.17
CA GLY A 164 2.25 11.08 9.98
C GLY A 164 3.28 10.85 8.86
N ILE A 165 4.57 11.09 9.11
CA ILE A 165 5.64 10.91 8.12
C ILE A 165 6.18 9.48 8.19
N ILE A 166 6.51 8.90 7.03
CA ILE A 166 7.14 7.58 6.92
C ILE A 166 8.64 7.72 7.26
N TYR A 167 9.07 7.10 8.34
CA TYR A 167 10.47 7.11 8.80
C TYR A 167 11.25 5.89 8.35
N LYS A 168 10.56 4.78 8.07
CA LYS A 168 11.19 3.56 7.57
C LYS A 168 10.24 2.80 6.66
N LYS A 169 10.80 2.21 5.60
CA LYS A 169 10.14 1.28 4.70
C LYS A 169 11.00 0.03 4.61
N VAL A 170 10.41 -1.14 4.78
CA VAL A 170 11.08 -2.44 4.67
C VAL A 170 10.29 -3.29 3.70
N ALA A 171 10.96 -3.80 2.67
CA ALA A 171 10.41 -4.79 1.75
C ALA A 171 11.03 -6.15 2.08
N GLY A 172 10.18 -7.16 2.27
CA GLY A 172 10.57 -8.48 2.75
C GLY A 172 10.58 -8.60 4.27
N GLY A 173 10.59 -9.86 4.76
CA GLY A 173 10.53 -10.16 6.19
C GLY A 173 11.75 -9.67 6.98
N THR A 174 11.52 -9.23 8.21
CA THR A 174 12.57 -8.78 9.13
C THR A 174 12.23 -9.11 10.59
N GLU A 175 13.23 -9.07 11.47
CA GLU A 175 13.04 -9.21 12.92
C GLU A 175 12.72 -7.85 13.55
N TRP A 176 11.42 -7.56 13.76
CA TRP A 176 10.96 -6.26 14.25
C TRP A 176 11.34 -5.97 15.69
N ASP A 177 11.58 -6.99 16.52
CA ASP A 177 12.06 -6.84 17.90
C ASP A 177 13.58 -6.71 17.99
N ALA A 178 14.31 -6.57 16.87
CA ALA A 178 15.74 -6.25 16.88
C ALA A 178 16.00 -4.85 17.45
N SER A 179 17.17 -4.65 18.08
CA SER A 179 17.54 -3.40 18.81
C SER A 179 17.37 -2.16 17.93
N GLN A 180 17.81 -2.23 16.68
CA GLN A 180 17.76 -1.11 15.74
C GLN A 180 16.32 -0.60 15.47
N HIS A 181 15.33 -1.51 15.43
CA HIS A 181 13.94 -1.14 15.21
C HIS A 181 13.34 -0.56 16.48
N LYS A 182 13.58 -1.20 17.62
CA LYS A 182 13.14 -0.71 18.94
C LYS A 182 13.68 0.69 19.24
N GLU A 183 14.98 0.92 19.00
CA GLU A 183 15.58 2.25 19.20
C GLU A 183 14.99 3.32 18.31
N LEU A 184 14.66 3.00 17.05
CA LEU A 184 13.99 3.94 16.15
C LEU A 184 12.58 4.27 16.65
N ILE A 185 11.79 3.24 17.00
CA ILE A 185 10.43 3.42 17.52
C ILE A 185 10.45 4.23 18.81
N GLN A 186 11.34 3.91 19.75
CA GLN A 186 11.48 4.67 21.00
C GLN A 186 11.84 6.15 20.76
N ARG A 187 12.70 6.44 19.79
CA ARG A 187 13.01 7.83 19.41
C ARG A 187 11.80 8.56 18.84
N LEU A 188 10.99 7.88 18.02
CA LEU A 188 9.77 8.45 17.47
C LEU A 188 8.72 8.69 18.55
N LEU A 189 8.58 7.78 19.52
CA LEU A 189 7.69 7.94 20.67
C LEU A 189 8.10 9.11 21.58
N ALA A 190 9.40 9.35 21.73
CA ALA A 190 9.94 10.45 22.52
C ALA A 190 9.92 11.81 21.80
N ALA A 191 9.66 11.84 20.49
CA ALA A 191 9.60 13.07 19.72
C ALA A 191 8.36 13.90 20.11
N PRO A 192 8.47 15.23 20.23
CA PRO A 192 7.30 16.08 20.38
C PRO A 192 6.38 15.98 19.16
N GLN A 193 5.09 16.19 19.41
CA GLN A 193 4.06 16.25 18.34
C GLN A 193 4.20 17.55 17.57
#